data_c62144f1deb03b9a14bd2e7e2a600741
#
_entry.id   c62144f1deb03b9a14bd2e7e2a600741
#
_cell.length_a   1.000
_cell.length_b   1.000
_cell.length_c   1.000
_cell.angle_alpha   90.00
_cell.angle_beta   90.00
_cell.angle_gamma   90.00
#
_symmetry.space_group_name_H-M   'P 1'
#
loop_
_entity.id
_entity.type
_entity.pdbx_description
1 polymer ?
#
loop_
_entity_poly.entity_id
_entity_poly.type
_entity_poly.pdbx_seq_one_letter_code
_entity_poly.pdbx_strand_id
1 'polypeptide(L)'
;MKLLQCHPNYNIWFHDGKNFQPSTDTAQMKREVERFEGKDGFSRYLDFLQESHQHYEISVTHVLRKNFTSLLSMLRPSFVRYLLALHPFESIWSRASKYFRTERLRRVFTFASMYMGMSPFDAPGTYSLLQYTELAEGIWYPKGGFYKVIEALVQVGERLGVKYHLNEPVSSVLLSKDNLSARGVELASGIVETADVVIVNADLVYAYNNLLPPSPLAYSLKARKASCSSISFYWAVDRVFPELSAHNIFLAEKYRESFDDIFKRQQIPDEPSFYLNVPSRADPTAAPNGKDSIVVLLPVGHLMDEDERRGIKAEGKQDWDRMVDEARKTVFTSVKARTGADIGPHVVHEYVNTPPSWKDAFNLDKGAILGLSHDFFNVLSFRPKTKHPSIERLYFVGASTHPGTGVPICIAGGKIVADQVLESYGLAGPWVKSEGGKEIKAIDKLQSLPLLSNFHIGMLILTLVLLTLYISQDRFS
;
A
#
# COMPACT_ATOMS: atom_id res chain seq x y z
N MET A 1 18.66 7.81 14.33
CA MET A 1 18.63 7.35 12.94
C MET A 1 18.97 8.51 12.01
N LYS A 2 19.81 8.32 10.98
CA LYS A 2 20.17 9.32 9.97
C LYS A 2 19.48 8.97 8.66
N LEU A 3 18.84 9.96 8.01
CA LEU A 3 18.22 9.81 6.69
C LEU A 3 19.13 10.43 5.63
N LEU A 4 19.23 9.80 4.48
CA LEU A 4 19.99 10.20 3.30
C LEU A 4 19.01 10.48 2.18
N GLN A 5 19.08 11.66 1.56
CA GLN A 5 18.22 12.00 0.44
C GLN A 5 18.74 11.34 -0.84
N CYS A 6 17.85 10.76 -1.61
CA CYS A 6 18.18 10.15 -2.91
C CYS A 6 18.10 11.20 -4.02
N HIS A 7 19.13 11.25 -4.87
CA HIS A 7 19.19 12.10 -6.05
C HIS A 7 19.74 11.31 -7.25
N PRO A 8 19.00 11.27 -8.40
CA PRO A 8 17.60 11.71 -8.55
C PRO A 8 16.67 10.89 -7.66
N ASN A 9 15.39 11.31 -7.52
CA ASN A 9 14.39 10.53 -6.79
C ASN A 9 14.27 9.12 -7.36
N TYR A 10 14.13 9.05 -8.69
CA TYR A 10 14.09 7.82 -9.50
C TYR A 10 14.86 8.01 -10.80
N ASN A 11 15.17 6.90 -11.45
CA ASN A 11 15.48 6.83 -12.87
C ASN A 11 14.42 5.93 -13.52
N ILE A 12 13.52 6.50 -14.31
CA ILE A 12 12.41 5.78 -14.94
C ILE A 12 12.78 5.48 -16.38
N TRP A 13 12.88 4.20 -16.72
CA TRP A 13 13.31 3.70 -18.00
C TRP A 13 12.11 3.27 -18.85
N PHE A 14 12.02 3.80 -20.07
CA PHE A 14 11.05 3.37 -21.06
C PHE A 14 11.62 2.21 -21.92
N HIS A 15 10.74 1.55 -22.67
CA HIS A 15 11.09 0.40 -23.51
C HIS A 15 12.17 0.71 -24.56
N ASP A 16 12.24 1.95 -25.07
CA ASP A 16 13.20 2.41 -26.08
C ASP A 16 14.55 2.90 -25.51
N GLY A 17 14.82 2.66 -24.24
CA GLY A 17 16.05 3.07 -23.56
C GLY A 17 16.10 4.54 -23.16
N LYS A 18 15.09 5.36 -23.51
CA LYS A 18 14.97 6.72 -22.94
C LYS A 18 14.59 6.62 -21.48
N ASN A 19 15.01 7.63 -20.71
CA ASN A 19 14.70 7.72 -19.31
C ASN A 19 14.04 9.04 -18.95
N PHE A 20 13.43 9.09 -17.76
CA PHE A 20 12.92 10.28 -17.11
C PHE A 20 13.42 10.30 -15.66
N GLN A 21 13.95 11.44 -15.21
CA GLN A 21 14.52 11.60 -13.87
C GLN A 21 13.74 12.59 -13.04
N PRO A 22 12.71 12.15 -12.30
CA PRO A 22 12.00 13.02 -11.36
C PRO A 22 12.98 13.57 -10.30
N SER A 23 12.82 14.85 -9.99
CA SER A 23 13.66 15.55 -9.03
C SER A 23 12.86 16.57 -8.25
N THR A 24 13.27 16.82 -7.00
CA THR A 24 12.80 17.98 -6.21
C THR A 24 13.39 19.30 -6.69
N ASP A 25 14.46 19.29 -7.49
CA ASP A 25 14.98 20.46 -8.15
C ASP A 25 14.03 20.90 -9.27
N THR A 26 13.38 22.04 -9.06
CA THR A 26 12.36 22.60 -9.98
C THR A 26 12.93 22.88 -11.39
N ALA A 27 14.19 23.32 -11.48
CA ALA A 27 14.82 23.62 -12.77
C ALA A 27 15.15 22.33 -13.54
N GLN A 28 15.61 21.30 -12.84
CA GLN A 28 15.82 19.97 -13.42
C GLN A 28 14.48 19.36 -13.87
N MET A 29 13.47 19.39 -13.01
CA MET A 29 12.14 18.87 -13.32
C MET A 29 11.51 19.57 -14.52
N LYS A 30 11.68 20.89 -14.65
CA LYS A 30 11.25 21.64 -15.81
C LYS A 30 11.87 21.10 -17.10
N ARG A 31 13.19 20.91 -17.12
CA ARG A 31 13.90 20.36 -18.29
C ARG A 31 13.38 18.96 -18.66
N GLU A 32 13.20 18.11 -17.66
CA GLU A 32 12.72 16.74 -17.86
C GLU A 32 11.28 16.71 -18.42
N VAL A 33 10.36 17.52 -17.86
CA VAL A 33 8.98 17.58 -18.36
C VAL A 33 8.91 18.18 -19.76
N GLU A 34 9.60 19.31 -20.00
CA GLU A 34 9.58 19.99 -21.30
C GLU A 34 10.21 19.13 -22.42
N ARG A 35 11.14 18.24 -22.09
CA ARG A 35 11.74 17.30 -23.04
C ARG A 35 10.71 16.34 -23.66
N PHE A 36 9.63 16.01 -22.95
CA PHE A 36 8.58 15.08 -23.39
C PHE A 36 7.27 15.79 -23.77
N GLU A 37 6.92 16.90 -23.10
CA GLU A 37 5.61 17.58 -23.21
C GLU A 37 5.68 18.92 -23.99
N GLY A 38 6.90 19.41 -24.30
CA GLY A 38 7.09 20.75 -24.84
C GLY A 38 7.05 21.83 -23.77
N LYS A 39 7.26 23.09 -24.19
CA LYS A 39 7.45 24.24 -23.27
C LYS A 39 6.29 24.52 -22.32
N ASP A 40 5.06 24.23 -22.73
CA ASP A 40 3.86 24.41 -21.90
C ASP A 40 3.62 23.23 -20.93
N GLY A 41 4.39 22.14 -21.06
CA GLY A 41 4.27 20.95 -20.22
C GLY A 41 4.56 21.22 -18.75
N PHE A 42 5.52 22.08 -18.46
CA PHE A 42 5.90 22.37 -17.08
C PHE A 42 4.80 23.11 -16.29
N SER A 43 4.04 24.02 -16.92
CA SER A 43 2.89 24.65 -16.27
C SER A 43 1.84 23.61 -15.89
N ARG A 44 1.51 22.66 -16.79
CA ARG A 44 0.56 21.58 -16.51
C ARG A 44 1.04 20.62 -15.42
N TYR A 45 2.36 20.39 -15.35
CA TYR A 45 2.97 19.64 -14.25
C TYR A 45 2.75 20.34 -12.89
N LEU A 46 2.92 21.67 -12.83
CA LEU A 46 2.68 22.41 -11.60
C LEU A 46 1.20 22.37 -11.19
N ASP A 47 0.27 22.43 -12.14
CA ASP A 47 -1.17 22.27 -11.87
C ASP A 47 -1.48 20.87 -11.34
N PHE A 48 -0.88 19.83 -11.92
CA PHE A 48 -0.99 18.46 -11.41
C PHE A 48 -0.42 18.32 -10.00
N LEU A 49 0.73 18.92 -9.74
CA LEU A 49 1.38 18.87 -8.41
C LEU A 49 0.54 19.61 -7.36
N GLN A 50 -0.10 20.72 -7.73
CA GLN A 50 -1.03 21.44 -6.86
C GLN A 50 -2.27 20.61 -6.53
N GLU A 51 -2.87 19.91 -7.49
CA GLU A 51 -3.97 18.98 -7.22
C GLU A 51 -3.51 17.84 -6.30
N SER A 52 -2.34 17.27 -6.57
CA SER A 52 -1.76 16.20 -5.75
C SER A 52 -1.49 16.66 -4.31
N HIS A 53 -1.07 17.91 -4.12
CA HIS A 53 -0.93 18.53 -2.79
C HIS A 53 -2.29 18.65 -2.07
N GLN A 54 -3.33 19.08 -2.76
CA GLN A 54 -4.68 19.15 -2.17
C GLN A 54 -5.15 17.76 -1.74
N HIS A 55 -4.93 16.73 -2.56
CA HIS A 55 -5.25 15.34 -2.21
C HIS A 55 -4.47 14.90 -0.97
N TYR A 56 -3.19 15.26 -0.85
CA TYR A 56 -2.34 14.95 0.30
C TYR A 56 -2.87 15.60 1.58
N GLU A 57 -3.05 16.93 1.59
CA GLU A 57 -3.51 17.67 2.76
C GLU A 57 -4.88 17.20 3.28
N ILE A 58 -5.84 17.01 2.37
CA ILE A 58 -7.17 16.51 2.71
C ILE A 58 -7.08 15.08 3.26
N SER A 59 -6.31 14.21 2.62
CA SER A 59 -6.19 12.82 3.04
C SER A 59 -5.50 12.68 4.39
N VAL A 60 -4.41 13.43 4.63
CA VAL A 60 -3.73 13.40 5.94
C VAL A 60 -4.66 13.88 7.05
N THR A 61 -5.37 14.98 6.83
CA THR A 61 -6.19 15.61 7.87
C THR A 61 -7.50 14.88 8.13
N HIS A 62 -8.19 14.45 7.07
CA HIS A 62 -9.57 13.95 7.17
C HIS A 62 -9.70 12.44 7.01
N VAL A 63 -8.64 11.74 6.56
CA VAL A 63 -8.64 10.28 6.38
C VAL A 63 -7.65 9.61 7.31
N LEU A 64 -6.34 9.90 7.18
CA LEU A 64 -5.30 9.16 7.90
C LEU A 64 -5.30 9.40 9.42
N ARG A 65 -5.74 10.58 9.86
CA ARG A 65 -5.83 10.94 11.28
C ARG A 65 -7.20 10.71 11.89
N LYS A 66 -8.16 10.18 11.14
CA LYS A 66 -9.54 9.95 11.59
C LYS A 66 -9.91 8.48 11.45
N ASN A 67 -10.70 7.97 12.37
CA ASN A 67 -11.24 6.62 12.25
C ASN A 67 -12.60 6.63 11.52
N PHE A 68 -12.87 5.55 10.79
CA PHE A 68 -14.12 5.33 10.07
C PHE A 68 -14.83 4.10 10.64
N THR A 69 -15.37 4.25 11.86
CA THR A 69 -16.00 3.16 12.62
C THR A 69 -17.31 2.68 12.02
N SER A 70 -18.03 3.57 11.31
CA SER A 70 -19.30 3.25 10.66
C SER A 70 -19.47 3.98 9.33
N LEU A 71 -20.50 3.62 8.55
CA LEU A 71 -20.85 4.34 7.31
C LEU A 71 -21.17 5.83 7.58
N LEU A 72 -21.77 6.15 8.74
CA LEU A 72 -22.03 7.52 9.14
C LEU A 72 -20.77 8.37 9.25
N SER A 73 -19.61 7.75 9.48
CA SER A 73 -18.33 8.45 9.51
C SER A 73 -17.99 9.14 8.17
N MET A 74 -18.57 8.67 7.05
CA MET A 74 -18.41 9.30 5.73
C MET A 74 -19.32 10.53 5.55
N LEU A 75 -20.33 10.70 6.39
CA LEU A 75 -21.25 11.85 6.36
C LEU A 75 -20.79 13.02 7.24
N ARG A 76 -19.58 12.97 7.80
CA ARG A 76 -19.01 14.12 8.51
C ARG A 76 -18.99 15.35 7.60
N PRO A 77 -19.50 16.52 8.01
CA PRO A 77 -19.48 17.71 7.18
C PRO A 77 -18.09 18.08 6.66
N SER A 78 -17.06 17.88 7.50
CA SER A 78 -15.66 18.07 7.15
C SER A 78 -15.17 17.15 6.03
N PHE A 79 -15.72 15.93 5.94
CA PHE A 79 -15.36 14.97 4.89
C PHE A 79 -16.17 15.15 3.62
N VAL A 80 -17.50 15.32 3.74
CA VAL A 80 -18.42 15.50 2.59
C VAL A 80 -17.99 16.70 1.76
N ARG A 81 -17.59 17.81 2.41
CA ARG A 81 -17.09 19.01 1.73
C ARG A 81 -15.93 18.74 0.77
N TYR A 82 -15.05 17.79 1.13
CA TYR A 82 -13.83 17.51 0.37
C TYR A 82 -13.93 16.26 -0.52
N LEU A 83 -15.04 15.51 -0.43
CA LEU A 83 -15.18 14.25 -1.18
C LEU A 83 -15.02 14.45 -2.68
N LEU A 84 -15.61 15.52 -3.23
CA LEU A 84 -15.49 15.84 -4.67
C LEU A 84 -14.07 16.23 -5.05
N ALA A 85 -13.37 16.96 -4.19
CA ALA A 85 -11.99 17.39 -4.44
C ALA A 85 -10.99 16.24 -4.41
N LEU A 86 -11.34 15.08 -3.80
CA LEU A 86 -10.52 13.88 -3.75
C LEU A 86 -10.62 13.01 -5.01
N HIS A 87 -11.56 13.28 -5.92
CA HIS A 87 -11.79 12.51 -7.14
C HIS A 87 -11.83 10.98 -6.95
N PRO A 88 -12.61 10.44 -6.00
CA PRO A 88 -12.59 9.01 -5.65
C PRO A 88 -13.17 8.11 -6.75
N PHE A 89 -13.93 8.68 -7.71
CA PHE A 89 -14.62 7.96 -8.78
C PHE A 89 -13.93 8.07 -10.14
N GLU A 90 -12.89 8.89 -10.25
CA GLU A 90 -12.01 8.94 -11.42
C GLU A 90 -10.75 8.11 -11.13
N SER A 91 -10.19 7.45 -12.16
CA SER A 91 -8.91 6.78 -12.00
C SER A 91 -7.75 7.77 -12.01
N ILE A 92 -6.62 7.41 -11.38
CA ILE A 92 -5.41 8.24 -11.43
C ILE A 92 -4.91 8.42 -12.87
N TRP A 93 -5.11 7.41 -13.74
CA TRP A 93 -4.82 7.52 -15.17
C TRP A 93 -5.67 8.58 -15.85
N SER A 94 -6.99 8.59 -15.59
CA SER A 94 -7.90 9.60 -16.12
C SER A 94 -7.52 10.99 -15.64
N ARG A 95 -7.18 11.14 -14.35
CA ARG A 95 -6.71 12.44 -13.81
C ARG A 95 -5.42 12.90 -14.46
N ALA A 96 -4.38 12.05 -14.50
CA ALA A 96 -3.11 12.39 -15.14
C ALA A 96 -3.27 12.76 -16.62
N SER A 97 -4.23 12.13 -17.33
CA SER A 97 -4.52 12.42 -18.74
C SER A 97 -5.06 13.81 -19.00
N LYS A 98 -5.58 14.51 -17.98
CA LYS A 98 -6.01 15.92 -18.08
C LYS A 98 -4.84 16.89 -18.12
N TYR A 99 -3.70 16.50 -17.54
CA TYR A 99 -2.50 17.33 -17.43
C TYR A 99 -1.42 16.96 -18.45
N PHE A 100 -1.25 15.67 -18.75
CA PHE A 100 -0.17 15.18 -19.60
C PHE A 100 -0.70 14.68 -20.94
N ARG A 101 -0.15 15.20 -22.05
CA ARG A 101 -0.54 14.84 -23.42
C ARG A 101 0.13 13.55 -23.87
N THR A 102 1.40 13.35 -23.48
CA THR A 102 2.15 12.15 -23.86
C THR A 102 1.82 10.98 -22.96
N GLU A 103 1.68 9.79 -23.52
CA GLU A 103 1.45 8.58 -22.77
C GLU A 103 2.62 8.30 -21.81
N ARG A 104 3.84 8.67 -22.17
CA ARG A 104 5.02 8.48 -21.32
C ARG A 104 4.88 9.18 -19.99
N LEU A 105 4.50 10.46 -19.98
CA LEU A 105 4.33 11.19 -18.73
C LEU A 105 3.09 10.73 -17.96
N ARG A 106 2.02 10.31 -18.64
CA ARG A 106 0.90 9.65 -17.93
C ARG A 106 1.38 8.42 -17.17
N ARG A 107 2.24 7.58 -17.77
CA ARG A 107 2.84 6.41 -17.10
C ARG A 107 3.71 6.83 -15.92
N VAL A 108 4.58 7.83 -16.09
CA VAL A 108 5.44 8.37 -15.03
C VAL A 108 4.63 8.83 -13.81
N PHE A 109 3.54 9.54 -14.03
CA PHE A 109 2.75 10.12 -12.94
C PHE A 109 1.61 9.22 -12.44
N THR A 110 1.56 7.96 -12.87
CA THR A 110 0.54 7.00 -12.44
C THR A 110 1.08 5.68 -11.93
N PHE A 111 2.35 5.33 -12.22
CA PHE A 111 2.91 4.04 -11.82
C PHE A 111 2.90 3.84 -10.29
N ALA A 112 2.94 4.90 -9.49
CA ALA A 112 2.91 4.83 -8.03
C ALA A 112 1.64 4.17 -7.46
N SER A 113 0.57 3.98 -8.27
CA SER A 113 -0.57 3.13 -7.90
C SER A 113 -0.16 1.70 -7.55
N MET A 114 0.97 1.22 -8.08
CA MET A 114 1.55 -0.09 -7.74
C MET A 114 1.98 -0.19 -6.27
N TYR A 115 2.32 0.93 -5.62
CA TYR A 115 2.62 0.95 -4.17
C TYR A 115 1.41 0.61 -3.31
N MET A 116 0.21 0.78 -3.88
CA MET A 116 -1.06 0.39 -3.28
C MET A 116 -1.55 -0.97 -3.79
N GLY A 117 -0.75 -1.65 -4.63
CA GLY A 117 -1.10 -2.92 -5.26
C GLY A 117 -2.29 -2.81 -6.19
N MET A 118 -2.37 -1.74 -6.98
CA MET A 118 -3.48 -1.46 -7.89
C MET A 118 -3.02 -1.08 -9.29
N SER A 119 -3.88 -1.36 -10.27
CA SER A 119 -3.76 -0.83 -11.63
C SER A 119 -4.03 0.68 -11.62
N PRO A 120 -3.27 1.51 -12.36
CA PRO A 120 -3.53 2.95 -12.47
C PRO A 120 -4.86 3.26 -13.17
N PHE A 121 -5.42 2.29 -13.85
CA PHE A 121 -6.72 2.41 -14.54
C PHE A 121 -7.91 2.22 -13.60
N ASP A 122 -7.69 1.60 -12.43
CA ASP A 122 -8.70 1.29 -11.41
C ASP A 122 -8.46 2.08 -10.11
N ALA A 123 -7.22 2.49 -9.84
CA ALA A 123 -6.85 3.22 -8.64
C ALA A 123 -7.49 4.62 -8.62
N PRO A 124 -8.19 5.02 -7.55
CA PRO A 124 -8.78 6.35 -7.43
C PRO A 124 -7.78 7.50 -7.66
N GLY A 125 -8.25 8.58 -8.26
CA GLY A 125 -7.46 9.78 -8.55
C GLY A 125 -6.81 10.41 -7.32
N THR A 126 -7.41 10.22 -6.15
CA THR A 126 -6.85 10.62 -4.85
C THR A 126 -5.41 10.14 -4.65
N TYR A 127 -5.03 8.98 -5.21
CA TYR A 127 -3.68 8.43 -5.03
C TYR A 127 -2.57 9.21 -5.73
N SER A 128 -2.89 10.28 -6.46
CA SER A 128 -1.89 11.27 -6.90
C SER A 128 -1.19 11.95 -5.71
N LEU A 129 -1.76 11.87 -4.50
CA LEU A 129 -1.10 12.32 -3.27
C LEU A 129 0.31 11.74 -3.07
N LEU A 130 0.55 10.50 -3.56
CA LEU A 130 1.86 9.86 -3.51
C LEU A 130 2.88 10.62 -4.35
N GLN A 131 2.46 11.16 -5.49
CA GLN A 131 3.32 11.97 -6.36
C GLN A 131 3.75 13.27 -5.68
N TYR A 132 2.86 13.89 -4.90
CA TYR A 132 3.23 15.08 -4.14
C TYR A 132 4.34 14.78 -3.13
N THR A 133 4.21 13.72 -2.33
CA THR A 133 5.22 13.38 -1.32
C THR A 133 6.58 13.09 -1.95
N GLU A 134 6.62 12.39 -3.07
CA GLU A 134 7.86 12.03 -3.75
C GLU A 134 8.51 13.23 -4.45
N LEU A 135 7.71 14.08 -5.11
CA LEU A 135 8.21 15.14 -5.97
C LEU A 135 8.44 16.46 -5.22
N ALA A 136 7.71 16.72 -4.14
CA ALA A 136 7.87 17.93 -3.32
C ALA A 136 8.80 17.71 -2.12
N GLU A 137 8.70 16.55 -1.42
CA GLU A 137 9.47 16.28 -0.21
C GLU A 137 10.69 15.40 -0.47
N GLY A 138 10.74 14.71 -1.62
CA GLY A 138 11.84 13.83 -2.02
C GLY A 138 11.78 12.45 -1.38
N ILE A 139 12.74 11.62 -1.75
CA ILE A 139 12.88 10.24 -1.28
C ILE A 139 14.09 10.15 -0.37
N TRP A 140 13.88 9.49 0.77
CA TRP A 140 14.86 9.40 1.84
C TRP A 140 15.15 7.93 2.17
N TYR A 141 16.43 7.60 2.28
CA TYR A 141 16.91 6.27 2.63
C TYR A 141 17.53 6.29 4.05
N PRO A 142 17.11 5.39 4.95
CA PRO A 142 17.72 5.32 6.29
C PRO A 142 19.12 4.71 6.18
N LYS A 143 20.14 5.42 6.72
CA LYS A 143 21.51 4.90 6.75
C LYS A 143 21.57 3.57 7.52
N GLY A 144 22.16 2.55 6.91
CA GLY A 144 22.20 1.18 7.43
C GLY A 144 20.98 0.34 7.07
N GLY A 145 20.13 0.81 6.13
CA GLY A 145 19.00 0.07 5.59
C GLY A 145 17.69 0.32 6.36
N PHE A 146 16.60 -0.16 5.76
CA PHE A 146 15.25 0.09 6.28
C PHE A 146 15.01 -0.57 7.65
N TYR A 147 15.73 -1.65 7.96
CA TYR A 147 15.66 -2.31 9.27
C TYR A 147 16.03 -1.37 10.44
N LYS A 148 16.83 -0.31 10.21
CA LYS A 148 17.14 0.71 11.22
C LYS A 148 15.92 1.48 11.72
N VAL A 149 14.86 1.57 10.91
CA VAL A 149 13.57 2.12 11.36
C VAL A 149 12.95 1.20 12.40
N ILE A 150 12.96 -0.12 12.14
CA ILE A 150 12.43 -1.13 13.06
C ILE A 150 13.23 -1.15 14.36
N GLU A 151 14.57 -1.17 14.29
CA GLU A 151 15.44 -1.11 15.48
C GLU A 151 15.15 0.14 16.33
N ALA A 152 14.94 1.29 15.70
CA ALA A 152 14.63 2.52 16.42
C ALA A 152 13.28 2.44 17.16
N LEU A 153 12.26 1.83 16.55
CA LEU A 153 10.97 1.60 17.19
C LEU A 153 11.06 0.59 18.33
N VAL A 154 11.80 -0.51 18.14
CA VAL A 154 12.06 -1.51 19.19
C VAL A 154 12.73 -0.85 20.40
N GLN A 155 13.81 -0.07 20.20
CA GLN A 155 14.50 0.63 21.26
C GLN A 155 13.59 1.63 22.04
N VAL A 156 12.66 2.28 21.36
CA VAL A 156 11.65 3.12 22.02
C VAL A 156 10.71 2.25 22.85
N GLY A 157 10.23 1.14 22.30
CA GLY A 157 9.37 0.19 23.01
C GLY A 157 10.03 -0.35 24.27
N GLU A 158 11.26 -0.83 24.18
CA GLU A 158 12.03 -1.35 25.34
C GLU A 158 12.17 -0.31 26.46
N ARG A 159 12.47 0.95 26.11
CA ARG A 159 12.53 2.05 27.10
C ARG A 159 11.18 2.33 27.77
N LEU A 160 10.08 1.99 27.11
CA LEU A 160 8.73 2.11 27.63
C LEU A 160 8.23 0.81 28.31
N GLY A 161 9.10 -0.19 28.45
CA GLY A 161 8.77 -1.45 29.14
C GLY A 161 8.11 -2.51 28.26
N VAL A 162 8.10 -2.33 26.93
CA VAL A 162 7.60 -3.36 25.99
C VAL A 162 8.52 -4.56 26.03
N LYS A 163 7.94 -5.75 26.16
CA LYS A 163 8.64 -7.04 26.06
C LYS A 163 8.40 -7.65 24.67
N TYR A 164 9.46 -8.11 24.03
CA TYR A 164 9.41 -8.75 22.71
C TYR A 164 9.68 -10.24 22.86
N HIS A 165 8.72 -11.06 22.45
CA HIS A 165 8.80 -12.52 22.43
C HIS A 165 8.91 -12.99 20.97
N LEU A 166 10.12 -13.29 20.53
CA LEU A 166 10.40 -13.78 19.17
C LEU A 166 10.39 -15.30 19.14
N ASN A 167 10.07 -15.88 17.97
CA ASN A 167 9.94 -17.31 17.76
C ASN A 167 8.86 -17.99 18.64
N GLU A 168 7.85 -17.24 19.02
CA GLU A 168 6.69 -17.71 19.79
C GLU A 168 5.40 -17.52 18.97
N PRO A 169 5.08 -18.45 18.05
CA PRO A 169 3.89 -18.35 17.23
C PRO A 169 2.62 -18.44 18.08
N VAL A 170 1.67 -17.54 17.82
CA VAL A 170 0.34 -17.57 18.42
C VAL A 170 -0.55 -18.54 17.64
N SER A 171 -1.18 -19.50 18.32
CA SER A 171 -2.12 -20.46 17.75
C SER A 171 -3.58 -19.98 17.78
N SER A 172 -3.97 -19.21 18.82
CA SER A 172 -5.32 -18.69 18.93
C SER A 172 -5.40 -17.46 19.82
N VAL A 173 -6.46 -16.65 19.64
CA VAL A 173 -6.85 -15.62 20.59
C VAL A 173 -7.72 -16.26 21.67
N LEU A 174 -7.30 -16.11 22.92
CA LEU A 174 -8.05 -16.61 24.08
C LEU A 174 -9.27 -15.74 24.34
N LEU A 175 -10.45 -16.34 24.36
CA LEU A 175 -11.71 -15.65 24.61
C LEU A 175 -12.28 -16.01 26.00
N SER A 176 -13.18 -15.15 26.49
CA SER A 176 -14.03 -15.47 27.65
C SER A 176 -14.97 -16.65 27.34
N LYS A 177 -15.54 -17.28 28.38
CA LYS A 177 -16.41 -18.47 28.23
C LYS A 177 -17.64 -18.22 27.35
N ASP A 178 -18.11 -16.98 27.27
CA ASP A 178 -19.23 -16.52 26.44
C ASP A 178 -18.78 -16.07 25.02
N ASN A 179 -17.49 -16.12 24.73
CA ASN A 179 -16.87 -15.63 23.50
C ASN A 179 -17.08 -14.13 23.22
N LEU A 180 -17.40 -13.33 24.21
CA LEU A 180 -17.69 -11.91 24.03
C LEU A 180 -16.51 -10.97 24.31
N SER A 181 -15.40 -11.47 24.89
CA SER A 181 -14.25 -10.64 25.22
C SER A 181 -12.93 -11.40 25.01
N ALA A 182 -11.93 -10.74 24.45
CA ALA A 182 -10.56 -11.26 24.41
C ALA A 182 -9.92 -11.22 25.82
N ARG A 183 -9.13 -12.24 26.15
CA ARG A 183 -8.47 -12.44 27.46
C ARG A 183 -6.98 -12.66 27.35
N GLY A 184 -6.44 -12.80 26.14
CA GLY A 184 -5.06 -13.10 25.91
C GLY A 184 -4.86 -13.90 24.63
N VAL A 185 -3.79 -14.66 24.57
CA VAL A 185 -3.44 -15.52 23.44
C VAL A 185 -2.94 -16.89 23.95
N GLU A 186 -3.10 -17.90 23.13
CA GLU A 186 -2.46 -19.21 23.29
C GLU A 186 -1.34 -19.34 22.27
N LEU A 187 -0.17 -19.72 22.73
CA LEU A 187 1.00 -19.95 21.88
C LEU A 187 0.95 -21.38 21.29
N ALA A 188 1.64 -21.61 20.20
CA ALA A 188 1.76 -22.95 19.60
C ALA A 188 2.40 -23.99 20.56
N SER A 189 3.14 -23.54 21.56
CA SER A 189 3.67 -24.37 22.65
C SER A 189 2.63 -24.81 23.68
N GLY A 190 1.39 -24.28 23.61
CA GLY A 190 0.34 -24.49 24.61
C GLY A 190 0.42 -23.54 25.82
N ILE A 191 1.39 -22.64 25.85
CA ILE A 191 1.46 -21.59 26.88
C ILE A 191 0.36 -20.56 26.65
N VAL A 192 -0.32 -20.18 27.74
CA VAL A 192 -1.38 -19.16 27.74
C VAL A 192 -0.83 -17.86 28.31
N GLU A 193 -0.88 -16.79 27.52
CA GLU A 193 -0.54 -15.43 27.94
C GLU A 193 -1.82 -14.60 28.09
N THR A 194 -2.09 -14.13 29.31
CA THR A 194 -3.28 -13.32 29.60
C THR A 194 -3.02 -11.85 29.40
N ALA A 195 -4.04 -11.12 28.92
CA ALA A 195 -3.94 -9.68 28.69
C ALA A 195 -5.30 -8.99 28.84
N ASP A 196 -5.28 -7.70 29.21
CA ASP A 196 -6.47 -6.86 29.26
C ASP A 196 -7.00 -6.49 27.88
N VAL A 197 -6.12 -6.42 26.89
CA VAL A 197 -6.41 -6.09 25.48
C VAL A 197 -5.54 -6.95 24.57
N VAL A 198 -6.11 -7.42 23.47
CA VAL A 198 -5.39 -8.09 22.39
C VAL A 198 -5.42 -7.23 21.13
N ILE A 199 -4.27 -6.93 20.58
CA ILE A 199 -4.11 -6.19 19.31
C ILE A 199 -3.42 -7.11 18.31
N VAL A 200 -4.12 -7.47 17.24
CA VAL A 200 -3.62 -8.39 16.21
C VAL A 200 -3.05 -7.60 15.04
N ASN A 201 -1.78 -7.83 14.70
CA ASN A 201 -1.10 -7.26 13.53
C ASN A 201 -0.76 -8.30 12.46
N ALA A 202 -1.15 -9.56 12.64
CA ALA A 202 -1.07 -10.58 11.59
C ALA A 202 -1.97 -10.18 10.40
N ASP A 203 -1.77 -10.81 9.23
CA ASP A 203 -2.70 -10.64 8.12
C ASP A 203 -4.15 -10.81 8.59
N LEU A 204 -5.02 -9.89 8.20
CA LEU A 204 -6.37 -9.83 8.75
C LEU A 204 -7.22 -11.04 8.38
N VAL A 205 -7.11 -11.49 7.12
CA VAL A 205 -7.85 -12.67 6.64
C VAL A 205 -7.36 -13.91 7.36
N TYR A 206 -6.03 -14.05 7.51
CA TYR A 206 -5.43 -15.12 8.31
C TYR A 206 -5.92 -15.07 9.76
N ALA A 207 -5.87 -13.91 10.41
CA ALA A 207 -6.29 -13.75 11.80
C ALA A 207 -7.73 -14.20 12.04
N TYR A 208 -8.66 -13.77 11.21
CA TYR A 208 -10.07 -14.14 11.33
C TYR A 208 -10.36 -15.62 11.02
N ASN A 209 -9.57 -16.25 10.16
CA ASN A 209 -9.81 -17.64 9.72
C ASN A 209 -8.98 -18.67 10.49
N ASN A 210 -7.92 -18.25 11.22
CA ASN A 210 -7.01 -19.19 11.90
C ASN A 210 -6.84 -18.88 13.40
N LEU A 211 -6.96 -17.62 13.84
CA LEU A 211 -6.72 -17.25 15.24
C LEU A 211 -8.02 -17.03 16.02
N LEU A 212 -9.16 -16.96 15.33
CA LEU A 212 -10.49 -16.72 15.92
C LEU A 212 -11.47 -17.84 15.55
N PRO A 213 -12.55 -18.03 16.33
CA PRO A 213 -13.60 -18.97 15.97
C PRO A 213 -14.23 -18.66 14.61
N PRO A 214 -14.67 -19.67 13.86
CA PRO A 214 -15.35 -19.49 12.59
C PRO A 214 -16.53 -18.52 12.69
N SER A 215 -16.66 -17.59 11.75
CA SER A 215 -17.72 -16.57 11.77
C SER A 215 -18.10 -16.15 10.34
N PRO A 216 -19.33 -15.63 10.12
CA PRO A 216 -19.72 -15.09 8.82
C PRO A 216 -18.77 -13.96 8.35
N LEU A 217 -18.21 -13.19 9.30
CA LEU A 217 -17.26 -12.12 8.99
C LEU A 217 -15.95 -12.69 8.44
N ALA A 218 -15.43 -13.79 9.00
CA ALA A 218 -14.23 -14.47 8.50
C ALA A 218 -14.40 -14.89 7.02
N TYR A 219 -15.53 -15.51 6.69
CA TYR A 219 -15.86 -15.88 5.31
C TYR A 219 -15.96 -14.66 4.39
N SER A 220 -16.62 -13.59 4.85
CA SER A 220 -16.76 -12.37 4.05
C SER A 220 -15.43 -11.69 3.78
N LEU A 221 -14.50 -11.72 4.72
CA LEU A 221 -13.15 -11.17 4.57
C LEU A 221 -12.34 -11.97 3.54
N LYS A 222 -12.43 -13.31 3.58
CA LYS A 222 -11.77 -14.20 2.62
C LYS A 222 -12.26 -13.99 1.18
N ALA A 223 -13.53 -13.61 1.01
CA ALA A 223 -14.13 -13.31 -0.29
C ALA A 223 -13.78 -11.90 -0.83
N ARG A 224 -13.13 -11.04 -0.04
CA ARG A 224 -12.73 -9.70 -0.49
C ARG A 224 -11.55 -9.77 -1.45
N LYS A 225 -11.52 -8.80 -2.37
CA LYS A 225 -10.43 -8.66 -3.35
C LYS A 225 -9.11 -8.39 -2.62
N ALA A 226 -8.12 -9.23 -2.88
CA ALA A 226 -6.75 -9.05 -2.42
C ALA A 226 -5.96 -8.08 -3.33
N SER A 227 -4.85 -7.56 -2.84
CA SER A 227 -3.86 -6.83 -3.65
C SER A 227 -3.07 -7.80 -4.54
N CYS A 228 -2.20 -7.26 -5.39
CA CYS A 228 -1.20 -8.08 -6.07
C CYS A 228 -0.17 -8.66 -5.09
N SER A 229 0.62 -9.59 -5.59
CA SER A 229 1.83 -10.10 -4.96
C SER A 229 3.07 -9.62 -5.70
N SER A 230 4.23 -10.20 -5.38
CA SER A 230 5.50 -9.95 -6.10
C SER A 230 6.38 -11.17 -6.14
N ILE A 231 7.21 -11.24 -7.19
CA ILE A 231 8.48 -11.96 -7.18
C ILE A 231 9.55 -10.93 -6.84
N SER A 232 10.30 -11.17 -5.76
CA SER A 232 11.35 -10.24 -5.31
C SER A 232 12.69 -10.94 -5.32
N PHE A 233 13.66 -10.37 -6.04
CA PHE A 233 15.03 -10.86 -6.08
C PHE A 233 15.92 -10.00 -5.20
N TYR A 234 16.83 -10.64 -4.50
CA TYR A 234 17.89 -10.03 -3.70
C TYR A 234 19.22 -10.58 -4.20
N TRP A 235 19.97 -9.76 -4.93
CA TRP A 235 21.23 -10.15 -5.56
C TRP A 235 22.41 -9.48 -4.87
N ALA A 236 23.41 -10.28 -4.49
CA ALA A 236 24.75 -9.79 -4.26
C ALA A 236 25.51 -9.89 -5.60
N VAL A 237 26.16 -8.79 -6.01
CA VAL A 237 26.94 -8.76 -7.24
C VAL A 237 28.40 -8.42 -6.98
N ASP A 238 29.32 -8.92 -7.81
CA ASP A 238 30.75 -8.84 -7.59
C ASP A 238 31.38 -7.52 -8.09
N ARG A 239 30.59 -6.61 -8.65
CA ARG A 239 31.03 -5.30 -9.16
C ARG A 239 29.99 -4.20 -8.91
N VAL A 240 30.41 -2.96 -9.17
CA VAL A 240 29.54 -1.78 -9.18
C VAL A 240 28.94 -1.58 -10.57
N PHE A 241 27.66 -1.19 -10.64
CA PHE A 241 26.92 -0.84 -11.85
C PHE A 241 26.59 0.66 -11.87
N PRO A 242 27.51 1.53 -12.34
CA PRO A 242 27.31 2.99 -12.31
C PRO A 242 26.15 3.48 -13.19
N GLU A 243 25.66 2.65 -14.10
CA GLU A 243 24.49 2.91 -14.95
C GLU A 243 23.17 2.96 -14.16
N LEU A 244 23.16 2.37 -12.96
CA LEU A 244 21.98 2.26 -12.11
C LEU A 244 21.98 3.31 -11.00
N SER A 245 20.88 4.02 -10.85
CA SER A 245 20.62 4.92 -9.72
C SER A 245 20.20 4.14 -8.47
N ALA A 246 20.05 4.83 -7.32
CA ALA A 246 19.52 4.22 -6.10
C ALA A 246 18.15 3.57 -6.35
N HIS A 247 17.29 4.25 -7.09
CA HIS A 247 15.95 3.78 -7.45
C HIS A 247 15.77 3.82 -8.97
N ASN A 248 15.45 2.67 -9.57
CA ASN A 248 15.20 2.53 -10.99
C ASN A 248 13.84 1.89 -11.21
N ILE A 249 13.07 2.42 -12.14
CA ILE A 249 11.76 1.90 -12.53
C ILE A 249 11.80 1.60 -14.01
N PHE A 250 11.42 0.39 -14.37
CA PHE A 250 11.35 -0.07 -15.74
C PHE A 250 9.88 -0.20 -16.13
N LEU A 251 9.41 0.61 -17.06
CA LEU A 251 8.01 0.61 -17.48
C LEU A 251 7.80 -0.27 -18.71
N ALA A 252 6.76 -1.09 -18.68
CA ALA A 252 6.35 -1.93 -19.80
C ALA A 252 5.95 -1.08 -21.02
N GLU A 253 6.20 -1.60 -22.22
CA GLU A 253 5.67 -0.99 -23.46
C GLU A 253 4.17 -1.16 -23.55
N LYS A 254 3.66 -2.38 -23.33
CA LYS A 254 2.23 -2.70 -23.26
C LYS A 254 1.69 -2.46 -21.85
N TYR A 255 1.61 -1.19 -21.46
CA TYR A 255 1.38 -0.78 -20.08
C TYR A 255 0.05 -1.27 -19.51
N ARG A 256 -1.07 -1.14 -20.25
CA ARG A 256 -2.39 -1.59 -19.79
C ARG A 256 -2.46 -3.11 -19.71
N GLU A 257 -1.97 -3.80 -20.72
CA GLU A 257 -1.97 -5.25 -20.80
C GLU A 257 -1.19 -5.87 -19.64
N SER A 258 -0.04 -5.25 -19.27
CA SER A 258 0.76 -5.72 -18.13
C SER A 258 -0.01 -5.66 -16.81
N PHE A 259 -0.87 -4.66 -16.61
CA PHE A 259 -1.74 -4.62 -15.44
C PHE A 259 -2.90 -5.63 -15.53
N ASP A 260 -3.45 -5.84 -16.71
CA ASP A 260 -4.51 -6.84 -16.92
C ASP A 260 -4.00 -8.27 -16.63
N ASP A 261 -2.75 -8.59 -16.96
CA ASP A 261 -2.12 -9.87 -16.61
C ASP A 261 -2.02 -10.05 -15.09
N ILE A 262 -1.57 -9.02 -14.37
CA ILE A 262 -1.43 -9.05 -12.91
C ILE A 262 -2.79 -9.17 -12.22
N PHE A 263 -3.74 -8.27 -12.55
CA PHE A 263 -4.96 -8.06 -11.74
C PHE A 263 -6.18 -8.82 -12.23
N LYS A 264 -6.21 -9.25 -13.50
CA LYS A 264 -7.33 -10.02 -14.07
C LYS A 264 -6.98 -11.48 -14.32
N ARG A 265 -5.73 -11.77 -14.75
CA ARG A 265 -5.30 -13.14 -15.07
C ARG A 265 -4.50 -13.79 -13.94
N GLN A 266 -4.07 -13.03 -12.95
CA GLN A 266 -3.23 -13.48 -11.82
C GLN A 266 -1.93 -14.16 -12.29
N GLN A 267 -1.28 -13.56 -13.29
CA GLN A 267 -0.07 -14.08 -13.93
C GLN A 267 1.08 -13.06 -13.87
N ILE A 268 2.24 -13.48 -14.36
CA ILE A 268 3.32 -12.57 -14.70
C ILE A 268 3.06 -11.99 -16.09
N PRO A 269 3.21 -10.67 -16.30
CA PRO A 269 3.15 -10.08 -17.63
C PRO A 269 4.32 -10.55 -18.53
N ASP A 270 4.09 -10.68 -19.82
CA ASP A 270 5.16 -10.95 -20.80
C ASP A 270 6.25 -9.87 -20.75
N GLU A 271 5.83 -8.61 -20.61
CA GLU A 271 6.71 -7.46 -20.37
C GLU A 271 6.25 -6.71 -19.13
N PRO A 272 6.80 -7.05 -17.93
CA PRO A 272 6.41 -6.42 -16.69
C PRO A 272 7.00 -5.02 -16.52
N SER A 273 6.27 -4.15 -15.84
CA SER A 273 6.88 -3.02 -15.15
C SER A 273 7.45 -3.51 -13.81
N PHE A 274 8.69 -3.10 -13.48
CA PHE A 274 9.32 -3.51 -12.22
C PHE A 274 10.20 -2.41 -11.63
N TYR A 275 10.46 -2.54 -10.34
CA TYR A 275 11.35 -1.67 -9.58
C TYR A 275 12.67 -2.39 -9.29
N LEU A 276 13.79 -1.63 -9.38
CA LEU A 276 15.13 -2.09 -9.06
C LEU A 276 15.81 -1.06 -8.15
N ASN A 277 16.25 -1.50 -6.98
CA ASN A 277 16.96 -0.69 -5.99
C ASN A 277 18.43 -1.10 -5.91
N VAL A 278 19.31 -0.08 -5.88
CA VAL A 278 20.74 -0.24 -5.58
C VAL A 278 21.06 0.63 -4.36
N PRO A 279 20.86 0.11 -3.14
CA PRO A 279 20.98 0.90 -1.92
C PRO A 279 22.36 1.52 -1.70
N SER A 280 23.42 0.90 -2.22
CA SER A 280 24.81 1.41 -2.16
C SER A 280 25.02 2.77 -2.86
N ARG A 281 24.08 3.19 -3.72
CA ARG A 281 24.08 4.55 -4.29
C ARG A 281 23.67 5.63 -3.29
N ALA A 282 22.82 5.30 -2.34
CA ALA A 282 22.40 6.20 -1.26
C ALA A 282 23.30 6.05 -0.03
N ASP A 283 23.61 4.80 0.34
CA ASP A 283 24.45 4.44 1.48
C ASP A 283 25.58 3.49 1.04
N PRO A 284 26.81 4.01 0.89
CA PRO A 284 27.95 3.17 0.49
C PRO A 284 28.22 1.97 1.42
N THR A 285 27.68 1.96 2.65
CA THR A 285 27.84 0.83 3.58
C THR A 285 26.86 -0.32 3.32
N ALA A 286 25.93 -0.16 2.38
CA ALA A 286 24.94 -1.18 2.02
C ALA A 286 25.50 -2.33 1.15
N ALA A 287 26.76 -2.22 0.71
CA ALA A 287 27.49 -3.29 0.02
C ALA A 287 28.99 -3.21 0.37
N PRO A 288 29.76 -4.30 0.17
CA PRO A 288 31.21 -4.27 0.28
C PRO A 288 31.85 -3.33 -0.77
N ASN A 289 33.05 -2.81 -0.47
CA ASN A 289 33.77 -1.94 -1.39
C ASN A 289 33.91 -2.57 -2.81
N GLY A 290 33.60 -1.82 -3.83
CA GLY A 290 33.70 -2.24 -5.23
C GLY A 290 32.59 -3.20 -5.68
N LYS A 291 31.54 -3.39 -4.86
CA LYS A 291 30.40 -4.29 -5.14
C LYS A 291 29.09 -3.56 -4.94
N ASP A 292 28.01 -4.14 -5.46
CA ASP A 292 26.64 -3.69 -5.21
C ASP A 292 25.79 -4.81 -4.59
N SER A 293 24.74 -4.39 -3.87
CA SER A 293 23.57 -5.21 -3.62
C SER A 293 22.41 -4.66 -4.45
N ILE A 294 21.59 -5.54 -5.00
CA ILE A 294 20.48 -5.18 -5.87
C ILE A 294 19.24 -5.85 -5.37
N VAL A 295 18.16 -5.08 -5.20
CA VAL A 295 16.83 -5.59 -4.87
C VAL A 295 15.89 -5.31 -6.02
N VAL A 296 15.23 -6.35 -6.53
CA VAL A 296 14.21 -6.20 -7.58
C VAL A 296 12.85 -6.58 -7.01
N LEU A 297 11.85 -5.76 -7.28
CA LEU A 297 10.46 -6.06 -7.00
C LEU A 297 9.68 -6.06 -8.31
N LEU A 298 9.21 -7.24 -8.69
CA LEU A 298 8.42 -7.46 -9.89
C LEU A 298 7.00 -7.85 -9.47
N PRO A 299 5.99 -6.98 -9.71
CA PRO A 299 4.61 -7.26 -9.36
C PRO A 299 4.03 -8.41 -10.19
N VAL A 300 3.32 -9.30 -9.54
CA VAL A 300 2.63 -10.44 -10.15
C VAL A 300 1.25 -10.63 -9.51
N GLY A 301 0.40 -11.46 -10.10
CA GLY A 301 -0.85 -11.86 -9.47
C GLY A 301 -0.63 -12.55 -8.12
N HIS A 302 -1.65 -12.54 -7.28
CA HIS A 302 -1.65 -13.31 -6.02
C HIS A 302 -1.89 -14.81 -6.28
N LEU A 303 -1.75 -15.65 -5.25
CA LEU A 303 -2.10 -17.07 -5.32
C LEU A 303 -3.61 -17.22 -5.58
N MET A 304 -3.95 -17.98 -6.60
CA MET A 304 -5.33 -18.35 -6.89
C MET A 304 -5.81 -19.45 -5.96
N ASP A 305 -7.03 -19.33 -5.42
CA ASP A 305 -7.72 -20.41 -4.75
C ASP A 305 -8.32 -21.41 -5.75
N GLU A 306 -8.97 -22.49 -5.26
CA GLU A 306 -9.53 -23.53 -6.14
C GLU A 306 -10.66 -23.03 -7.02
N ASP A 307 -11.48 -22.09 -6.54
CA ASP A 307 -12.62 -21.56 -7.29
C ASP A 307 -12.14 -20.61 -8.39
N GLU A 308 -11.15 -19.78 -8.11
CA GLU A 308 -10.48 -18.93 -9.09
C GLU A 308 -9.80 -19.78 -10.19
N ARG A 309 -9.18 -20.91 -9.83
CA ARG A 309 -8.53 -21.84 -10.78
C ARG A 309 -9.52 -22.54 -11.70
N ARG A 310 -10.74 -22.85 -11.24
CA ARG A 310 -11.76 -23.55 -12.06
C ARG A 310 -12.19 -22.76 -13.28
N GLY A 311 -12.12 -21.42 -13.22
CA GLY A 311 -12.47 -20.52 -14.31
C GLY A 311 -11.36 -20.32 -15.36
N ILE A 312 -10.14 -20.81 -15.12
CA ILE A 312 -8.96 -20.53 -15.96
C ILE A 312 -8.53 -21.78 -16.71
N LYS A 313 -8.27 -21.64 -18.03
CA LYS A 313 -7.75 -22.74 -18.87
C LYS A 313 -6.41 -23.25 -18.33
N ALA A 314 -6.04 -24.49 -18.65
CA ALA A 314 -4.82 -25.15 -18.17
C ALA A 314 -3.52 -24.34 -18.38
N GLU A 315 -3.47 -23.55 -19.46
CA GLU A 315 -2.35 -22.64 -19.78
C GLU A 315 -2.19 -21.47 -18.77
N GLY A 316 -3.22 -21.19 -17.96
CA GLY A 316 -3.22 -20.16 -16.91
C GLY A 316 -2.83 -20.66 -15.52
N LYS A 317 -2.35 -21.91 -15.36
CA LYS A 317 -1.89 -22.40 -14.06
C LYS A 317 -0.63 -21.68 -13.61
N GLN A 318 -0.62 -21.29 -12.34
CA GLN A 318 0.55 -20.66 -11.71
C GLN A 318 1.62 -21.73 -11.45
N ASP A 319 2.69 -21.69 -12.25
CA ASP A 319 3.93 -22.46 -12.08
C ASP A 319 5.01 -21.48 -11.60
N TRP A 320 5.22 -21.44 -10.29
CA TRP A 320 6.08 -20.43 -9.68
C TRP A 320 7.54 -20.61 -10.01
N ASP A 321 8.04 -21.83 -10.20
CA ASP A 321 9.43 -22.08 -10.61
C ASP A 321 9.69 -21.52 -12.01
N ARG A 322 8.80 -21.85 -12.96
CA ARG A 322 8.86 -21.30 -14.31
C ARG A 322 8.71 -19.77 -14.32
N MET A 323 7.77 -19.23 -13.55
CA MET A 323 7.52 -17.78 -13.46
C MET A 323 8.73 -17.03 -12.87
N VAL A 324 9.45 -17.60 -11.92
CA VAL A 324 10.68 -17.02 -11.37
C VAL A 324 11.78 -16.98 -12.43
N ASP A 325 11.96 -18.05 -13.20
CA ASP A 325 12.96 -18.10 -14.27
C ASP A 325 12.65 -17.10 -15.39
N GLU A 326 11.39 -17.00 -15.80
CA GLU A 326 10.91 -16.01 -16.76
C GLU A 326 11.14 -14.58 -16.25
N ALA A 327 10.77 -14.30 -14.99
CA ALA A 327 10.97 -13.01 -14.35
C ALA A 327 12.45 -12.61 -14.30
N ARG A 328 13.32 -13.52 -13.87
CA ARG A 328 14.78 -13.31 -13.82
C ARG A 328 15.35 -12.97 -15.20
N LYS A 329 15.01 -13.78 -16.19
CA LYS A 329 15.44 -13.57 -17.58
C LYS A 329 14.97 -12.23 -18.13
N THR A 330 13.72 -11.89 -17.90
CA THR A 330 13.11 -10.62 -18.35
C THR A 330 13.77 -9.42 -17.69
N VAL A 331 14.04 -9.48 -16.38
CA VAL A 331 14.74 -8.40 -15.65
C VAL A 331 16.14 -8.21 -16.22
N PHE A 332 16.95 -9.27 -16.35
CA PHE A 332 18.32 -9.16 -16.91
C PHE A 332 18.32 -8.59 -18.33
N THR A 333 17.43 -9.09 -19.18
CA THR A 333 17.32 -8.65 -20.57
C THR A 333 16.90 -7.17 -20.65
N SER A 334 15.87 -6.78 -19.88
CA SER A 334 15.37 -5.41 -19.88
C SER A 334 16.38 -4.41 -19.33
N VAL A 335 17.05 -4.75 -18.22
CA VAL A 335 18.08 -3.88 -17.64
C VAL A 335 19.22 -3.70 -18.61
N LYS A 336 19.78 -4.79 -19.18
CA LYS A 336 20.86 -4.73 -20.15
C LYS A 336 20.49 -3.92 -21.40
N ALA A 337 19.30 -4.15 -21.95
CA ALA A 337 18.85 -3.46 -23.16
C ALA A 337 18.63 -1.96 -22.95
N ARG A 338 18.14 -1.55 -21.78
CA ARG A 338 17.77 -0.14 -21.52
C ARG A 338 18.87 0.69 -20.88
N THR A 339 19.78 0.05 -20.15
CA THR A 339 20.84 0.76 -19.39
C THR A 339 22.26 0.41 -19.82
N GLY A 340 22.46 -0.72 -20.50
CA GLY A 340 23.78 -1.29 -20.77
C GLY A 340 24.34 -2.15 -19.63
N ALA A 341 23.72 -2.16 -18.44
CA ALA A 341 24.17 -2.94 -17.28
C ALA A 341 23.85 -4.44 -17.46
N ASP A 342 24.89 -5.26 -17.68
CA ASP A 342 24.75 -6.72 -17.75
C ASP A 342 24.93 -7.35 -16.37
N ILE A 343 23.84 -7.42 -15.59
CA ILE A 343 23.88 -7.88 -14.20
C ILE A 343 24.10 -9.39 -14.11
N GLY A 344 23.47 -10.18 -14.99
CA GLY A 344 23.37 -11.63 -14.89
C GLY A 344 24.70 -12.35 -14.61
N PRO A 345 25.79 -12.12 -15.40
CA PRO A 345 27.08 -12.76 -15.18
C PRO A 345 27.78 -12.40 -13.85
N HIS A 346 27.30 -11.36 -13.18
CA HIS A 346 27.91 -10.80 -11.98
C HIS A 346 27.16 -11.14 -10.68
N VAL A 347 26.04 -11.88 -10.76
CA VAL A 347 25.32 -12.34 -9.58
C VAL A 347 26.10 -13.47 -8.92
N VAL A 348 26.57 -13.24 -7.68
CA VAL A 348 27.33 -14.23 -6.90
C VAL A 348 26.46 -14.91 -5.83
N HIS A 349 25.34 -14.29 -5.46
CA HIS A 349 24.34 -14.87 -4.57
C HIS A 349 22.97 -14.32 -4.91
N GLU A 350 21.97 -15.19 -4.86
CA GLU A 350 20.57 -14.84 -5.07
C GLU A 350 19.71 -15.40 -3.93
N TYR A 351 18.78 -14.56 -3.45
CA TYR A 351 17.64 -14.99 -2.65
C TYR A 351 16.36 -14.51 -3.32
N VAL A 352 15.32 -15.35 -3.35
CA VAL A 352 14.07 -15.05 -4.06
C VAL A 352 12.88 -15.24 -3.12
N ASN A 353 11.97 -14.26 -3.11
CA ASN A 353 10.65 -14.41 -2.52
C ASN A 353 9.58 -14.46 -3.61
N THR A 354 8.63 -15.36 -3.45
CA THR A 354 7.51 -15.62 -4.34
C THR A 354 6.18 -15.53 -3.58
N PRO A 355 5.02 -15.45 -4.23
CA PRO A 355 3.73 -15.47 -3.52
C PRO A 355 3.56 -16.65 -2.55
N PRO A 356 3.95 -17.91 -2.87
CA PRO A 356 4.01 -18.98 -1.87
C PRO A 356 4.88 -18.64 -0.66
N SER A 357 6.12 -18.17 -0.87
CA SER A 357 7.03 -17.87 0.24
C SER A 357 6.54 -16.69 1.09
N TRP A 358 5.90 -15.67 0.49
CA TRP A 358 5.26 -14.59 1.24
C TRP A 358 4.13 -15.10 2.14
N LYS A 359 3.30 -16.04 1.62
CA LYS A 359 2.25 -16.68 2.40
C LYS A 359 2.84 -17.48 3.56
N ASP A 360 3.83 -18.30 3.31
CA ASP A 360 4.41 -19.20 4.31
C ASP A 360 5.20 -18.44 5.39
N ALA A 361 5.98 -17.41 5.00
CA ALA A 361 6.81 -16.67 5.95
C ALA A 361 6.00 -15.68 6.82
N PHE A 362 4.91 -15.11 6.29
CA PHE A 362 4.18 -14.02 6.94
C PHE A 362 2.68 -14.30 7.12
N ASN A 363 2.21 -15.51 6.82
CA ASN A 363 0.80 -15.91 6.86
C ASN A 363 -0.10 -14.97 6.00
N LEU A 364 0.43 -14.42 4.90
CA LEU A 364 -0.35 -13.54 4.02
C LEU A 364 -1.40 -14.34 3.26
N ASP A 365 -2.66 -13.94 3.37
CA ASP A 365 -3.72 -14.55 2.57
C ASP A 365 -3.41 -14.36 1.07
N LYS A 366 -3.50 -15.46 0.29
CA LYS A 366 -3.13 -15.49 -1.14
C LYS A 366 -1.72 -14.98 -1.46
N GLY A 367 -0.84 -14.87 -0.47
CA GLY A 367 0.49 -14.28 -0.65
C GLY A 367 0.46 -12.80 -1.09
N ALA A 368 -0.65 -12.11 -0.88
CA ALA A 368 -0.85 -10.71 -1.27
C ALA A 368 -0.05 -9.78 -0.36
N ILE A 369 1.02 -9.17 -0.89
CA ILE A 369 2.01 -8.43 -0.07
C ILE A 369 1.49 -7.12 0.55
N LEU A 370 0.37 -6.61 0.07
CA LEU A 370 -0.24 -5.36 0.56
C LEU A 370 -1.60 -5.61 1.23
N GLY A 371 -1.94 -6.89 1.50
CA GLY A 371 -3.19 -7.31 2.10
C GLY A 371 -4.39 -7.13 1.17
N LEU A 372 -5.53 -6.69 1.72
CA LEU A 372 -6.72 -6.40 0.92
C LEU A 372 -6.49 -5.22 -0.03
N SER A 373 -7.08 -5.26 -1.22
CA SER A 373 -6.98 -4.20 -2.22
C SER A 373 -7.45 -2.83 -1.68
N HIS A 374 -7.13 -1.75 -2.40
CA HIS A 374 -7.52 -0.39 -2.04
C HIS A 374 -8.51 0.20 -3.04
N ASP A 375 -9.32 -0.66 -3.68
CA ASP A 375 -10.45 -0.20 -4.49
C ASP A 375 -11.51 0.51 -3.63
N PHE A 376 -12.45 1.19 -4.26
CA PHE A 376 -13.44 2.03 -3.59
C PHE A 376 -14.19 1.31 -2.46
N PHE A 377 -14.55 0.02 -2.64
CA PHE A 377 -15.27 -0.77 -1.64
C PHE A 377 -14.37 -1.40 -0.56
N ASN A 378 -13.07 -1.13 -0.60
CA ASN A 378 -12.08 -1.59 0.38
C ASN A 378 -11.35 -0.42 1.08
N VAL A 379 -11.89 0.81 1.01
CA VAL A 379 -11.30 1.99 1.67
C VAL A 379 -12.30 2.68 2.59
N LEU A 380 -11.82 3.57 3.44
CA LEU A 380 -12.63 4.37 4.37
C LEU A 380 -13.56 3.50 5.25
N SER A 381 -14.86 3.84 5.27
CA SER A 381 -15.87 3.07 6.04
C SER A 381 -16.13 1.66 5.51
N PHE A 382 -15.74 1.36 4.27
CA PHE A 382 -15.86 0.01 3.69
C PHE A 382 -14.67 -0.90 4.06
N ARG A 383 -13.53 -0.32 4.45
CA ARG A 383 -12.39 -1.09 4.90
C ARG A 383 -12.70 -1.80 6.22
N PRO A 384 -12.14 -3.00 6.47
CA PRO A 384 -12.31 -3.69 7.76
C PRO A 384 -11.93 -2.80 8.93
N LYS A 385 -12.69 -2.93 10.01
CA LYS A 385 -12.55 -2.08 11.19
C LYS A 385 -11.34 -2.47 12.03
N THR A 386 -10.83 -1.49 12.75
CA THR A 386 -9.73 -1.66 13.71
C THR A 386 -10.15 -2.27 15.03
N LYS A 387 -11.47 -2.35 15.33
CA LYS A 387 -12.02 -3.02 16.50
C LYS A 387 -12.96 -4.14 16.05
N HIS A 388 -12.91 -5.31 16.71
CA HIS A 388 -13.83 -6.40 16.43
C HIS A 388 -15.28 -5.97 16.74
N PRO A 389 -16.27 -6.29 15.88
CA PRO A 389 -17.63 -5.77 16.04
C PRO A 389 -18.39 -6.37 17.24
N SER A 390 -18.07 -7.58 17.69
CA SER A 390 -18.77 -8.31 18.75
C SER A 390 -17.88 -8.88 19.85
N ILE A 391 -16.56 -8.89 19.68
CA ILE A 391 -15.63 -9.32 20.73
C ILE A 391 -14.96 -8.07 21.30
N GLU A 392 -15.23 -7.80 22.57
CA GLU A 392 -14.61 -6.69 23.28
C GLU A 392 -13.12 -6.93 23.50
N ARG A 393 -12.35 -5.85 23.66
CA ARG A 393 -10.90 -5.87 23.94
C ARG A 393 -10.06 -6.54 22.84
N LEU A 394 -10.64 -6.71 21.64
CA LEU A 394 -9.97 -7.25 20.47
C LEU A 394 -9.88 -6.17 19.36
N TYR A 395 -8.65 -5.86 18.98
CA TYR A 395 -8.34 -4.85 17.97
C TYR A 395 -7.43 -5.39 16.89
N PHE A 396 -7.45 -4.74 15.72
CA PHE A 396 -6.65 -5.09 14.56
C PHE A 396 -5.91 -3.87 14.03
N VAL A 397 -4.68 -4.05 13.60
CA VAL A 397 -3.85 -3.02 12.99
C VAL A 397 -3.07 -3.62 11.81
N GLY A 398 -2.76 -2.83 10.81
CA GLY A 398 -1.96 -3.27 9.67
C GLY A 398 -2.61 -2.97 8.32
N ALA A 399 -2.02 -3.52 7.27
CA ALA A 399 -2.33 -3.19 5.88
C ALA A 399 -3.80 -3.38 5.50
N SER A 400 -4.48 -4.42 6.01
CA SER A 400 -5.86 -4.76 5.66
C SER A 400 -6.93 -4.05 6.49
N THR A 401 -6.55 -3.25 7.51
CA THR A 401 -7.46 -2.41 8.29
C THR A 401 -7.34 -0.94 7.87
N HIS A 402 -8.28 -0.10 8.33
CA HIS A 402 -8.17 1.35 8.16
C HIS A 402 -6.90 1.88 8.89
N PRO A 403 -6.09 2.78 8.30
CA PRO A 403 -6.31 3.49 7.02
C PRO A 403 -5.81 2.74 5.78
N GLY A 404 -4.98 1.69 5.89
CA GLY A 404 -4.54 0.89 4.77
C GLY A 404 -3.06 0.50 4.80
N THR A 405 -2.50 0.19 3.62
CA THR A 405 -1.13 -0.29 3.43
C THR A 405 -0.10 0.84 3.34
N GLY A 406 1.16 0.46 3.51
CA GLY A 406 2.33 1.33 3.51
C GLY A 406 2.84 1.61 4.92
N VAL A 407 4.16 1.64 5.12
CA VAL A 407 4.76 1.77 6.47
C VAL A 407 4.26 3.00 7.22
N PRO A 408 4.26 4.22 6.64
CA PRO A 408 3.73 5.40 7.34
C PRO A 408 2.23 5.27 7.66
N ILE A 409 1.47 4.62 6.78
CA ILE A 409 0.03 4.43 6.91
C ILE A 409 -0.27 3.40 8.01
N CYS A 410 0.49 2.29 8.08
CA CYS A 410 0.38 1.32 9.16
C CYS A 410 0.73 1.92 10.53
N ILE A 411 1.73 2.81 10.61
CA ILE A 411 2.06 3.54 11.83
C ILE A 411 0.91 4.47 12.25
N ALA A 412 0.28 5.17 11.29
CA ALA A 412 -0.91 5.97 11.55
C ALA A 412 -2.08 5.09 12.06
N GLY A 413 -2.24 3.89 11.50
CA GLY A 413 -3.19 2.87 11.99
C GLY A 413 -2.91 2.47 13.43
N GLY A 414 -1.65 2.28 13.80
CA GLY A 414 -1.23 2.01 15.18
C GLY A 414 -1.69 3.10 16.14
N LYS A 415 -1.55 4.37 15.75
CA LYS A 415 -2.05 5.49 16.54
C LYS A 415 -3.58 5.47 16.71
N ILE A 416 -4.32 5.19 15.63
CA ILE A 416 -5.79 5.09 15.67
C ILE A 416 -6.23 3.99 16.66
N VAL A 417 -5.56 2.82 16.63
CA VAL A 417 -5.87 1.72 17.56
C VAL A 417 -5.50 2.10 19.00
N ALA A 418 -4.37 2.74 19.22
CA ALA A 418 -3.98 3.24 20.54
C ALA A 418 -5.00 4.23 21.11
N ASP A 419 -5.49 5.18 20.30
CA ASP A 419 -6.55 6.10 20.70
C ASP A 419 -7.83 5.34 21.10
N GLN A 420 -8.27 4.34 20.32
CA GLN A 420 -9.46 3.53 20.63
C GLN A 420 -9.30 2.72 21.94
N VAL A 421 -8.11 2.16 22.17
CA VAL A 421 -7.84 1.43 23.42
C VAL A 421 -7.90 2.39 24.60
N LEU A 422 -7.24 3.54 24.53
CA LEU A 422 -7.27 4.55 25.60
C LEU A 422 -8.68 5.04 25.88
N GLU A 423 -9.46 5.36 24.85
CA GLU A 423 -10.87 5.76 24.98
C GLU A 423 -11.72 4.69 25.67
N SER A 424 -11.46 3.39 25.40
CA SER A 424 -12.20 2.30 26.07
C SER A 424 -11.97 2.21 27.58
N TYR A 425 -10.86 2.81 28.06
CA TYR A 425 -10.53 2.96 29.48
C TYR A 425 -10.86 4.36 30.03
N GLY A 426 -11.52 5.23 29.25
CA GLY A 426 -11.82 6.60 29.66
C GLY A 426 -10.58 7.52 29.67
N LEU A 427 -9.51 7.11 29.01
CA LEU A 427 -8.25 7.84 28.94
C LEU A 427 -8.14 8.59 27.60
N ALA A 428 -7.42 9.71 27.57
CA ALA A 428 -7.08 10.42 26.34
C ALA A 428 -5.59 10.28 26.06
N GLY A 429 -5.25 10.11 24.77
CA GLY A 429 -3.85 10.12 24.35
C GLY A 429 -3.17 11.47 24.62
N PRO A 430 -1.87 11.51 24.94
CA PRO A 430 -1.15 12.76 25.26
C PRO A 430 -1.08 13.74 24.09
N TRP A 431 -1.42 13.29 22.87
CA TRP A 431 -1.47 14.06 21.63
C TRP A 431 -2.86 14.63 21.29
N VAL A 432 -3.89 14.33 22.09
CA VAL A 432 -5.27 14.81 21.85
C VAL A 432 -5.37 16.25 22.32
N LYS A 433 -5.32 17.21 21.41
CA LYS A 433 -5.76 18.58 21.68
C LYS A 433 -7.29 18.63 21.66
N SER A 434 -7.90 19.37 22.58
CA SER A 434 -9.33 19.36 22.96
C SER A 434 -10.36 19.72 21.88
N GLU A 435 -9.98 19.93 20.63
CA GLU A 435 -10.88 20.43 19.57
C GLU A 435 -11.63 19.36 18.76
N GLY A 436 -11.14 18.10 18.73
CA GLY A 436 -11.78 17.01 17.96
C GLY A 436 -12.97 16.32 18.62
N GLY A 437 -13.15 16.49 19.93
CA GLY A 437 -14.16 15.76 20.70
C GLY A 437 -15.61 16.16 20.45
N LYS A 438 -15.87 17.32 19.85
CA LYS A 438 -17.25 17.80 19.60
C LYS A 438 -17.89 17.15 18.38
N GLU A 439 -17.14 16.92 17.30
CA GLU A 439 -17.67 16.27 16.08
C GLU A 439 -17.97 14.78 16.31
N ILE A 440 -17.09 14.07 17.04
CA ILE A 440 -17.27 12.64 17.35
C ILE A 440 -18.51 12.44 18.22
N LYS A 441 -18.69 13.25 19.28
CA LYS A 441 -19.88 13.19 20.14
C LYS A 441 -21.19 13.48 19.41
N ALA A 442 -21.19 14.31 18.39
CA ALA A 442 -22.38 14.60 17.57
C ALA A 442 -22.77 13.40 16.68
N ILE A 443 -21.78 12.66 16.17
CA ILE A 443 -21.99 11.47 15.33
C ILE A 443 -22.46 10.28 16.18
N ASP A 444 -21.86 10.06 17.34
CA ASP A 444 -22.29 9.02 18.29
C ASP A 444 -23.75 9.27 18.76
N LYS A 445 -24.13 10.53 18.92
CA LYS A 445 -25.50 10.91 19.22
C LYS A 445 -26.49 10.67 18.07
N LEU A 446 -26.05 10.79 16.81
CA LEU A 446 -26.81 10.42 15.63
C LEU A 446 -26.94 8.89 15.47
N GLN A 447 -25.93 8.12 15.87
CA GLN A 447 -25.96 6.64 15.86
C GLN A 447 -26.94 6.06 16.89
N SER A 448 -27.22 6.78 17.94
CA SER A 448 -28.19 6.36 18.98
C SER A 448 -29.65 6.63 18.60
N LEU A 449 -29.92 7.23 17.45
CA LEU A 449 -31.28 7.45 16.96
C LEU A 449 -31.82 6.16 16.29
N PRO A 450 -32.96 5.62 16.76
CA PRO A 450 -33.48 4.32 16.32
C PRO A 450 -34.06 4.30 14.89
N LEU A 451 -34.01 5.40 14.15
CA LEU A 451 -34.68 5.59 12.87
C LEU A 451 -33.83 5.34 11.61
N LEU A 452 -32.52 5.17 11.72
CA LEU A 452 -31.65 4.99 10.56
C LEU A 452 -30.95 3.62 10.61
N SER A 453 -31.51 2.63 9.93
CA SER A 453 -30.81 1.36 9.69
C SER A 453 -29.61 1.57 8.77
N ASN A 454 -28.61 0.69 8.84
CA ASN A 454 -27.45 0.71 7.92
C ASN A 454 -27.87 0.67 6.44
N PHE A 455 -29.05 0.13 6.13
CA PHE A 455 -29.63 0.13 4.80
C PHE A 455 -30.02 1.54 4.32
N HIS A 456 -30.68 2.33 5.15
CA HIS A 456 -31.08 3.71 4.80
C HIS A 456 -29.86 4.63 4.65
N ILE A 457 -28.82 4.41 5.45
CA ILE A 457 -27.55 5.14 5.35
C ILE A 457 -26.82 4.76 4.06
N GLY A 458 -26.80 3.47 3.72
CA GLY A 458 -26.23 2.97 2.47
C GLY A 458 -26.95 3.57 1.26
N MET A 459 -28.28 3.64 1.29
CA MET A 459 -29.09 4.27 0.25
C MET A 459 -28.82 5.78 0.13
N LEU A 460 -28.65 6.49 1.24
CA LEU A 460 -28.32 7.92 1.22
C LEU A 460 -26.94 8.17 0.60
N ILE A 461 -25.94 7.36 0.98
CA ILE A 461 -24.60 7.42 0.38
C ILE A 461 -24.65 7.09 -1.12
N LEU A 462 -25.37 6.06 -1.51
CA LEU A 462 -25.55 5.68 -2.92
C LEU A 462 -26.23 6.82 -3.70
N THR A 463 -27.25 7.43 -3.14
CA THR A 463 -27.96 8.57 -3.75
C THR A 463 -27.01 9.78 -3.93
N LEU A 464 -26.20 10.08 -2.91
CA LEU A 464 -25.18 11.13 -2.99
C LEU A 464 -24.12 10.83 -4.06
N VAL A 465 -23.69 9.57 -4.15
CA VAL A 465 -22.75 9.11 -5.19
C VAL A 465 -23.36 9.26 -6.58
N LEU A 466 -24.59 8.78 -6.78
CA LEU A 466 -25.30 8.90 -8.07
C LEU A 466 -25.57 10.35 -8.46
N LEU A 467 -25.93 11.19 -7.50
CA LEU A 467 -26.11 12.63 -7.73
C LEU A 467 -24.80 13.30 -8.14
N THR A 468 -23.70 12.89 -7.52
CA THR A 468 -22.36 13.39 -7.85
C THR A 468 -21.93 12.99 -9.25
N LEU A 469 -22.20 11.74 -9.63
CA LEU A 469 -21.93 11.25 -11.00
C LEU A 469 -22.80 11.98 -12.03
N TYR A 470 -24.08 12.22 -11.73
CA TYR A 470 -24.98 12.97 -12.59
C TYR A 470 -24.50 14.43 -12.80
N ILE A 471 -24.17 15.14 -11.72
CA ILE A 471 -23.65 16.53 -11.80
C ILE A 471 -22.30 16.58 -12.54
N SER A 472 -21.49 15.53 -12.45
CA SER A 472 -20.22 15.49 -13.19
C SER A 472 -20.42 15.27 -14.69
N GLN A 473 -21.45 14.54 -15.12
CA GLN A 473 -21.78 14.37 -16.54
C GLN A 473 -22.29 15.67 -17.19
N ASP A 474 -23.12 16.44 -16.48
CA ASP A 474 -23.63 17.74 -17.00
C ASP A 474 -22.58 18.84 -17.14
N ARG A 475 -21.38 18.68 -16.59
CA ARG A 475 -20.26 19.61 -16.79
C ARG A 475 -19.37 19.26 -17.99
N PHE A 476 -19.64 18.14 -18.67
CA PHE A 476 -18.89 17.64 -19.83
C PHE A 476 -19.75 17.51 -21.11
N SER A 477 -21.02 17.89 -21.06
CA SER A 477 -21.88 18.25 -22.21
C SER A 477 -21.89 19.75 -22.40
#